data_9caca7a4801dcb61623df085980bd4bd
#
_entry.id   9caca7a4801dcb61623df085980bd4bd
#
_cell.length_a   1.000
_cell.length_b   1.000
_cell.length_c   1.000
_cell.angle_alpha   90.00
_cell.angle_beta   90.00
_cell.angle_gamma   90.00
#
_symmetry.space_group_name_H-M   'P 1'
#
loop_
_entity.id
_entity.type
_entity.pdbx_description
1 polymer ?
#
loop_
_entity_poly.entity_id
_entity_poly.type
_entity_poly.pdbx_seq_one_letter_code
_entity_poly.pdbx_strand_id
1 'polypeptide(L)'
;TGENRILVKYGLSVLKNTQRVGLQELFKIAGIQPDELDEETVGFQLAPRLNALGRLDDPNPAIELLTGFDDEEARDIALMINQKNDERKEIVQQIYEEAQTMLDPKSPVQVLAKEGWNPGVLGIVAGRLLEELHQPVIVLNIEDGIAKGSARSIEAVNIFEALDSHRDLFIAFGGHAGAAGMTLEADKLAELADILTAYILDNDLDLTGKTALYLDEELHLPELTLDTLKSFEKLAPFGMDNKKPLFYLKDFKVDNARTMGAGNSHLKLKISQGDAAFEVVAFGQGSLATEFAQTKNLELAVSLSVNKWNGQTSLQLMLVDARVDGVQLFNIRSKNATLPDKVPVLRFTEELPDLTNSRAVVVYDLPDDLQDLKKILQSQDFEAIYFKNEIAKPYYLTGYGNREQFAKLYKTIYQFPEFDVRYKLKDLAAYLKIDPILLVKMIQIFEELGFVSITEGVMTVNKEAEKKEIESSLIYQDLKRVVKEQELMALGTVQEIYDYLMEAD
;
A
#
# COMPACT_ATOMS: atom_id res chain seq x y z
N THR A 1 -15.27 -5.82 30.13
CA THR A 1 -14.71 -6.23 31.43
C THR A 1 -15.79 -6.43 32.48
N GLY A 2 -15.44 -6.96 33.66
CA GLY A 2 -16.37 -7.14 34.80
C GLY A 2 -17.60 -7.99 34.47
N GLU A 3 -18.76 -7.51 34.88
CA GLU A 3 -20.04 -8.21 34.75
C GLU A 3 -20.40 -8.54 33.30
N ASN A 4 -20.17 -7.60 32.38
CA ASN A 4 -20.44 -7.80 30.95
C ASN A 4 -19.64 -8.98 30.38
N ARG A 5 -18.38 -9.15 30.78
CA ARG A 5 -17.54 -10.28 30.32
C ARG A 5 -18.13 -11.61 30.83
N ILE A 6 -18.63 -11.65 32.05
CA ILE A 6 -19.25 -12.82 32.62
C ILE A 6 -20.54 -13.15 31.84
N LEU A 7 -21.39 -12.16 31.59
CA LEU A 7 -22.63 -12.33 30.83
C LEU A 7 -22.35 -12.85 29.41
N VAL A 8 -21.38 -12.30 28.72
CA VAL A 8 -21.03 -12.75 27.37
C VAL A 8 -20.47 -14.17 27.40
N LYS A 9 -19.57 -14.51 28.33
CA LYS A 9 -18.99 -15.85 28.43
C LYS A 9 -20.05 -16.93 28.63
N TYR A 10 -20.97 -16.72 29.58
CA TYR A 10 -22.06 -17.67 29.83
C TYR A 10 -23.11 -17.60 28.73
N GLY A 11 -23.43 -16.40 28.21
CA GLY A 11 -24.35 -16.21 27.10
C GLY A 11 -23.93 -16.97 25.85
N LEU A 12 -22.65 -16.91 25.45
CA LEU A 12 -22.11 -17.70 24.34
C LEU A 12 -22.25 -19.21 24.57
N SER A 13 -22.01 -19.69 25.81
CA SER A 13 -22.20 -21.12 26.17
C SER A 13 -23.66 -21.55 26.04
N VAL A 14 -24.60 -20.70 26.46
CA VAL A 14 -26.05 -20.96 26.29
C VAL A 14 -26.44 -20.90 24.83
N LEU A 15 -25.90 -19.93 24.08
CA LEU A 15 -26.20 -19.75 22.66
C LEU A 15 -25.74 -20.95 21.82
N LYS A 16 -24.57 -21.52 22.10
CA LYS A 16 -24.07 -22.75 21.46
C LYS A 16 -25.02 -23.94 21.62
N ASN A 17 -25.73 -24.00 22.73
CA ASN A 17 -26.64 -25.08 23.08
C ASN A 17 -28.12 -24.65 23.03
N THR A 18 -28.43 -23.58 22.32
CA THR A 18 -29.76 -23.00 22.28
C THR A 18 -30.79 -24.00 21.74
N GLN A 19 -31.97 -24.04 22.39
CA GLN A 19 -33.14 -24.78 21.93
C GLN A 19 -34.19 -23.84 21.29
N ARG A 20 -33.85 -22.55 21.15
CA ARG A 20 -34.72 -21.59 20.47
C ARG A 20 -34.72 -21.85 18.98
N VAL A 21 -35.87 -22.21 18.47
CA VAL A 21 -36.09 -22.59 17.06
C VAL A 21 -35.59 -21.48 16.12
N GLY A 22 -35.96 -20.23 16.38
CA GLY A 22 -35.58 -19.12 15.54
C GLY A 22 -34.05 -18.90 15.45
N LEU A 23 -33.30 -19.10 16.54
CA LEU A 23 -31.85 -19.03 16.52
C LEU A 23 -31.23 -20.19 15.74
N GLN A 24 -31.76 -21.40 15.90
CA GLN A 24 -31.29 -22.57 15.16
C GLN A 24 -31.51 -22.41 13.66
N GLU A 25 -32.65 -21.90 13.20
CA GLU A 25 -32.93 -21.64 11.81
C GLU A 25 -32.03 -20.50 11.26
N LEU A 26 -31.81 -19.44 12.06
CA LEU A 26 -30.89 -18.35 11.67
C LEU A 26 -29.46 -18.86 11.51
N PHE A 27 -28.97 -19.76 12.39
CA PHE A 27 -27.65 -20.38 12.27
C PHE A 27 -27.52 -21.19 10.98
N LYS A 28 -28.52 -22.03 10.68
CA LYS A 28 -28.55 -22.84 9.45
C LYS A 28 -28.46 -21.95 8.20
N ILE A 29 -29.27 -20.90 8.12
CA ILE A 29 -29.33 -19.99 6.97
C ILE A 29 -28.06 -19.16 6.87
N ALA A 30 -27.47 -18.72 7.98
CA ALA A 30 -26.24 -17.96 8.01
C ALA A 30 -24.98 -18.84 7.83
N GLY A 31 -25.11 -20.18 7.80
CA GLY A 31 -23.97 -21.10 7.70
C GLY A 31 -23.12 -21.16 8.99
N ILE A 32 -23.70 -20.80 10.13
CA ILE A 32 -23.01 -20.75 11.42
C ILE A 32 -23.04 -22.14 12.07
N GLN A 33 -21.86 -22.63 12.48
CA GLN A 33 -21.72 -23.84 13.24
C GLN A 33 -21.84 -23.49 14.75
N PRO A 34 -22.80 -24.04 15.51
CA PRO A 34 -23.00 -23.68 16.93
C PRO A 34 -21.73 -23.85 17.78
N ASP A 35 -20.92 -24.87 17.53
CA ASP A 35 -19.71 -25.15 18.31
C ASP A 35 -18.62 -24.09 18.08
N GLU A 36 -18.67 -23.37 16.96
CA GLU A 36 -17.70 -22.34 16.57
C GLU A 36 -18.15 -20.92 16.93
N LEU A 37 -19.34 -20.77 17.53
CA LEU A 37 -19.85 -19.47 17.97
C LEU A 37 -18.90 -18.80 18.97
N ASP A 38 -18.58 -17.57 18.69
CA ASP A 38 -17.81 -16.67 19.54
C ASP A 38 -18.40 -15.25 19.52
N GLU A 39 -17.74 -14.31 20.16
CA GLU A 39 -18.19 -12.91 20.18
C GLU A 39 -18.16 -12.25 18.80
N GLU A 40 -17.21 -12.64 17.94
CA GLU A 40 -17.10 -12.14 16.56
C GLU A 40 -18.27 -12.64 15.70
N THR A 41 -18.65 -13.91 15.85
CA THR A 41 -19.83 -14.49 15.18
C THR A 41 -21.10 -13.73 15.54
N VAL A 42 -21.27 -13.40 16.82
CA VAL A 42 -22.41 -12.60 17.27
C VAL A 42 -22.35 -11.19 16.68
N GLY A 43 -21.20 -10.51 16.78
CA GLY A 43 -21.03 -9.13 16.35
C GLY A 43 -21.11 -8.91 14.84
N PHE A 44 -20.58 -9.84 14.05
CA PHE A 44 -20.44 -9.68 12.60
C PHE A 44 -21.37 -10.56 11.75
N GLN A 45 -21.96 -11.60 12.32
CA GLN A 45 -22.84 -12.48 11.56
C GLN A 45 -24.30 -12.45 12.04
N LEU A 46 -24.56 -12.55 13.34
CA LEU A 46 -25.92 -12.58 13.89
C LEU A 46 -26.53 -11.18 14.03
N ALA A 47 -25.87 -10.29 14.75
CA ALA A 47 -26.39 -8.96 15.02
C ALA A 47 -26.64 -8.12 13.75
N PRO A 48 -25.79 -8.13 12.72
CA PRO A 48 -26.06 -7.40 11.48
C PRO A 48 -27.32 -7.89 10.75
N ARG A 49 -27.63 -9.19 10.80
CA ARG A 49 -28.85 -9.75 10.22
C ARG A 49 -30.10 -9.28 10.97
N LEU A 50 -30.11 -9.42 12.27
CA LEU A 50 -31.24 -8.96 13.11
C LEU A 50 -31.45 -7.43 12.97
N ASN A 51 -30.38 -6.67 12.97
CA ASN A 51 -30.41 -5.21 12.85
C ASN A 51 -30.83 -4.71 11.45
N ALA A 52 -30.72 -5.55 10.40
CA ALA A 52 -31.05 -5.14 9.03
C ALA A 52 -32.54 -4.78 8.91
N LEU A 53 -33.43 -5.47 9.61
CA LEU A 53 -34.87 -5.13 9.66
C LEU A 53 -35.09 -3.71 10.17
N GLY A 54 -34.62 -3.39 11.37
CA GLY A 54 -34.82 -2.07 11.97
C GLY A 54 -34.11 -0.92 11.21
N ARG A 55 -33.24 -1.22 10.25
CA ARG A 55 -32.63 -0.22 9.35
C ARG A 55 -33.41 0.00 8.07
N LEU A 56 -34.06 -1.03 7.54
CA LEU A 56 -34.69 -0.98 6.22
C LEU A 56 -36.23 -1.12 6.32
N ASP A 57 -36.73 -1.70 7.40
CA ASP A 57 -38.15 -2.10 7.54
C ASP A 57 -38.58 -2.17 9.02
N ASP A 58 -39.66 -2.87 9.29
CA ASP A 58 -40.17 -3.15 10.63
C ASP A 58 -39.29 -4.15 11.39
N PRO A 59 -38.81 -3.85 12.61
CA PRO A 59 -38.03 -4.77 13.43
C PRO A 59 -38.80 -5.91 14.08
N ASN A 60 -40.15 -5.87 14.11
CA ASN A 60 -40.98 -6.83 14.83
C ASN A 60 -40.71 -8.30 14.45
N PRO A 61 -40.50 -8.67 13.16
CA PRO A 61 -40.18 -10.06 12.81
C PRO A 61 -38.91 -10.59 13.48
N ALA A 62 -37.94 -9.74 13.80
CA ALA A 62 -36.77 -10.19 14.56
C ALA A 62 -37.14 -10.59 16.01
N ILE A 63 -38.12 -9.92 16.61
CA ILE A 63 -38.62 -10.26 17.93
C ILE A 63 -39.39 -11.58 17.84
N GLU A 64 -40.25 -11.74 16.83
CA GLU A 64 -41.02 -12.99 16.59
C GLU A 64 -40.07 -14.17 16.37
N LEU A 65 -39.02 -14.03 15.57
CA LEU A 65 -37.98 -15.05 15.42
C LEU A 65 -37.36 -15.47 16.75
N LEU A 66 -37.04 -14.52 17.62
CA LEU A 66 -36.37 -14.81 18.88
C LEU A 66 -37.30 -15.39 19.96
N THR A 67 -38.59 -15.19 19.82
CA THR A 67 -39.61 -15.60 20.84
C THR A 67 -40.58 -16.68 20.38
N GLY A 68 -40.65 -16.92 19.07
CA GLY A 68 -41.53 -17.94 18.48
C GLY A 68 -41.10 -19.39 18.76
N PHE A 69 -42.03 -20.32 18.56
CA PHE A 69 -41.86 -21.76 18.82
C PHE A 69 -42.18 -22.63 17.60
N ASP A 70 -42.67 -22.03 16.51
CA ASP A 70 -43.00 -22.73 15.27
C ASP A 70 -41.81 -22.81 14.32
N ASP A 71 -41.50 -24.02 13.85
CA ASP A 71 -40.32 -24.27 13.00
C ASP A 71 -40.45 -23.67 11.59
N GLU A 72 -41.69 -23.73 11.00
CA GLU A 72 -41.91 -23.23 9.63
C GLU A 72 -41.89 -21.69 9.64
N GLU A 73 -42.59 -21.06 10.56
CA GLU A 73 -42.60 -19.61 10.75
C GLU A 73 -41.20 -19.08 11.03
N ALA A 74 -40.46 -19.72 11.92
CA ALA A 74 -39.08 -19.33 12.24
C ALA A 74 -38.14 -19.40 11.02
N ARG A 75 -38.30 -20.42 10.20
CA ARG A 75 -37.55 -20.58 8.97
C ARG A 75 -37.85 -19.47 7.95
N ASP A 76 -39.12 -19.15 7.75
CA ASP A 76 -39.55 -18.11 6.82
C ASP A 76 -39.05 -16.73 7.27
N ILE A 77 -39.16 -16.43 8.56
CA ILE A 77 -38.61 -15.17 9.12
C ILE A 77 -37.08 -15.13 9.00
N ALA A 78 -36.38 -16.22 9.29
CA ALA A 78 -34.91 -16.24 9.18
C ALA A 78 -34.43 -16.06 7.73
N LEU A 79 -35.12 -16.62 6.73
CA LEU A 79 -34.87 -16.39 5.30
C LEU A 79 -35.09 -14.92 4.95
N MET A 80 -36.20 -14.33 5.38
CA MET A 80 -36.51 -12.91 5.16
C MET A 80 -35.42 -12.01 5.78
N ILE A 81 -35.02 -12.26 7.00
CA ILE A 81 -33.93 -11.51 7.69
C ILE A 81 -32.64 -11.61 6.92
N ASN A 82 -32.27 -12.79 6.44
CA ASN A 82 -31.05 -12.95 5.63
C ASN A 82 -31.12 -12.15 4.32
N GLN A 83 -32.26 -12.21 3.63
CA GLN A 83 -32.48 -11.43 2.42
C GLN A 83 -32.39 -9.91 2.67
N LYS A 84 -33.03 -9.44 3.77
CA LYS A 84 -32.94 -8.01 4.17
C LYS A 84 -31.51 -7.59 4.53
N ASN A 85 -30.72 -8.48 5.12
CA ASN A 85 -29.31 -8.19 5.37
C ASN A 85 -28.49 -8.10 4.08
N ASP A 86 -28.79 -8.90 3.06
CA ASP A 86 -28.10 -8.81 1.77
C ASP A 86 -28.53 -7.55 1.00
N GLU A 87 -29.83 -7.19 1.01
CA GLU A 87 -30.35 -5.92 0.51
C GLU A 87 -29.65 -4.72 1.20
N ARG A 88 -29.51 -4.77 2.53
CA ARG A 88 -28.78 -3.74 3.27
C ARG A 88 -27.32 -3.60 2.78
N LYS A 89 -26.61 -4.71 2.55
CA LYS A 89 -25.23 -4.68 2.05
C LYS A 89 -25.14 -4.04 0.68
N GLU A 90 -26.08 -4.36 -0.22
CA GLU A 90 -26.12 -3.78 -1.56
C GLU A 90 -26.37 -2.26 -1.50
N ILE A 91 -27.34 -1.82 -0.69
CA ILE A 91 -27.62 -0.38 -0.49
C ILE A 91 -26.41 0.34 0.10
N VAL A 92 -25.76 -0.25 1.11
CA VAL A 92 -24.53 0.31 1.69
C VAL A 92 -23.43 0.44 0.65
N GLN A 93 -23.22 -0.58 -0.18
CA GLN A 93 -22.20 -0.58 -1.23
C GLN A 93 -22.49 0.49 -2.28
N GLN A 94 -23.73 0.59 -2.73
CA GLN A 94 -24.13 1.61 -3.70
C GLN A 94 -23.89 3.03 -3.17
N ILE A 95 -24.36 3.33 -1.95
CA ILE A 95 -24.18 4.67 -1.35
C ILE A 95 -22.70 4.97 -1.14
N TYR A 96 -21.91 3.98 -0.72
CA TYR A 96 -20.47 4.12 -0.53
C TYR A 96 -19.75 4.48 -1.84
N GLU A 97 -20.04 3.77 -2.95
CA GLU A 97 -19.46 4.05 -4.26
C GLU A 97 -19.84 5.44 -4.78
N GLU A 98 -21.10 5.85 -4.59
CA GLU A 98 -21.55 7.20 -4.93
C GLU A 98 -20.83 8.24 -4.08
N ALA A 99 -20.72 8.04 -2.77
CA ALA A 99 -20.07 8.94 -1.82
C ALA A 99 -18.57 9.12 -2.13
N GLN A 100 -17.89 8.06 -2.55
CA GLN A 100 -16.48 8.15 -2.96
C GLN A 100 -16.26 9.12 -4.14
N THR A 101 -17.22 9.25 -5.05
CA THR A 101 -17.12 10.20 -6.17
C THR A 101 -17.28 11.66 -5.75
N MET A 102 -17.77 11.90 -4.53
CA MET A 102 -18.04 13.24 -3.97
C MET A 102 -16.94 13.72 -3.02
N LEU A 103 -15.95 12.92 -2.73
CA LEU A 103 -14.87 13.25 -1.79
C LEU A 103 -14.05 14.46 -2.26
N ASP A 104 -13.77 15.38 -1.34
CA ASP A 104 -12.80 16.45 -1.55
C ASP A 104 -11.49 16.13 -0.81
N PRO A 105 -10.40 15.77 -1.55
CA PRO A 105 -9.11 15.43 -0.94
C PRO A 105 -8.45 16.60 -0.17
N LYS A 106 -8.94 17.82 -0.34
CA LYS A 106 -8.40 19.02 0.33
C LYS A 106 -9.14 19.38 1.61
N SER A 107 -10.34 18.83 1.80
CA SER A 107 -11.16 19.12 2.97
C SER A 107 -10.71 18.26 4.17
N PRO A 108 -10.55 18.84 5.37
CA PRO A 108 -10.22 18.10 6.58
C PRO A 108 -11.43 17.33 7.15
N VAL A 109 -12.63 17.56 6.62
CA VAL A 109 -13.88 16.88 6.98
C VAL A 109 -14.70 16.60 5.71
N GLN A 110 -15.29 15.43 5.61
CA GLN A 110 -16.18 15.12 4.49
C GLN A 110 -17.64 15.30 4.88
N VAL A 111 -18.33 16.21 4.23
CA VAL A 111 -19.79 16.42 4.38
C VAL A 111 -20.45 16.03 3.05
N LEU A 112 -21.05 14.85 3.02
CA LEU A 112 -21.58 14.22 1.83
C LEU A 112 -23.10 14.12 1.94
N ALA A 113 -23.82 14.71 0.99
CA ALA A 113 -25.28 14.73 1.03
C ALA A 113 -25.87 14.49 -0.38
N LYS A 114 -26.89 13.64 -0.47
CA LYS A 114 -27.58 13.35 -1.72
C LYS A 114 -29.03 12.95 -1.45
N GLU A 115 -29.90 13.26 -2.41
CA GLU A 115 -31.29 12.79 -2.39
C GLU A 115 -31.38 11.29 -2.69
N GLY A 116 -32.30 10.61 -2.00
CA GLY A 116 -32.63 9.19 -2.22
C GLY A 116 -31.72 8.21 -1.50
N TRP A 117 -30.76 8.64 -0.70
CA TRP A 117 -30.00 7.75 0.17
C TRP A 117 -30.84 7.26 1.35
N ASN A 118 -30.77 5.96 1.62
CA ASN A 118 -31.55 5.38 2.74
C ASN A 118 -30.97 5.80 4.11
N PRO A 119 -31.73 6.57 4.94
CA PRO A 119 -31.23 7.08 6.21
C PRO A 119 -30.79 6.00 7.20
N GLY A 120 -31.36 4.79 7.14
CA GLY A 120 -31.07 3.69 8.05
C GLY A 120 -29.66 3.11 7.94
N VAL A 121 -28.95 3.39 6.82
CA VAL A 121 -27.61 2.85 6.59
C VAL A 121 -26.51 3.90 6.52
N LEU A 122 -26.82 5.19 6.55
CA LEU A 122 -25.84 6.28 6.40
C LEU A 122 -24.71 6.22 7.44
N GLY A 123 -25.05 5.84 8.69
CA GLY A 123 -24.04 5.67 9.74
C GLY A 123 -23.07 4.51 9.49
N ILE A 124 -23.45 3.51 8.67
CA ILE A 124 -22.55 2.42 8.25
C ILE A 124 -21.60 2.96 7.18
N VAL A 125 -22.13 3.70 6.21
CA VAL A 125 -21.32 4.33 5.15
C VAL A 125 -20.32 5.33 5.75
N ALA A 126 -20.78 6.18 6.66
CA ALA A 126 -19.90 7.14 7.35
C ALA A 126 -18.77 6.45 8.12
N GLY A 127 -19.07 5.31 8.80
CA GLY A 127 -18.06 4.51 9.49
C GLY A 127 -17.02 3.92 8.53
N ARG A 128 -17.47 3.37 7.39
CA ARG A 128 -16.57 2.79 6.39
C ARG A 128 -15.66 3.84 5.75
N LEU A 129 -16.20 5.02 5.44
CA LEU A 129 -15.40 6.14 4.91
C LEU A 129 -14.43 6.69 5.96
N LEU A 130 -14.82 6.74 7.24
CA LEU A 130 -13.93 7.11 8.33
C LEU A 130 -12.71 6.18 8.43
N GLU A 131 -12.92 4.87 8.35
CA GLU A 131 -11.85 3.86 8.39
C GLU A 131 -10.87 4.01 7.23
N GLU A 132 -11.35 4.40 6.05
CA GLU A 132 -10.52 4.60 4.86
C GLU A 132 -9.79 5.94 4.88
N LEU A 133 -10.49 7.02 5.24
CA LEU A 133 -9.99 8.39 5.10
C LEU A 133 -9.25 8.89 6.34
N HIS A 134 -9.47 8.26 7.51
CA HIS A 134 -8.94 8.67 8.81
C HIS A 134 -9.26 10.13 9.18
N GLN A 135 -10.44 10.63 8.77
CA GLN A 135 -10.92 11.98 9.05
C GLN A 135 -12.42 11.98 9.32
N PRO A 136 -12.98 13.01 9.98
CA PRO A 136 -14.42 13.10 10.24
C PRO A 136 -15.24 13.03 8.97
N VAL A 137 -16.33 12.23 8.99
CA VAL A 137 -17.24 12.04 7.86
C VAL A 137 -18.68 12.20 8.30
N ILE A 138 -19.44 12.99 7.56
CA ILE A 138 -20.87 13.17 7.72
C ILE A 138 -21.55 12.74 6.42
N VAL A 139 -22.54 11.84 6.53
CA VAL A 139 -23.32 11.35 5.39
C VAL A 139 -24.79 11.61 5.65
N LEU A 140 -25.45 12.31 4.72
CA LEU A 140 -26.83 12.79 4.87
C LEU A 140 -27.69 12.44 3.66
N ASN A 141 -28.95 12.11 3.91
CA ASN A 141 -29.99 12.08 2.88
C ASN A 141 -30.71 13.44 2.85
N ILE A 142 -30.99 13.94 1.64
CA ILE A 142 -31.79 15.13 1.44
C ILE A 142 -33.20 14.70 1.02
N GLU A 143 -34.22 15.21 1.70
CA GLU A 143 -35.63 15.00 1.36
C GLU A 143 -36.40 16.28 1.69
N ASP A 144 -37.14 16.81 0.73
CA ASP A 144 -37.95 18.05 0.87
C ASP A 144 -37.15 19.26 1.44
N GLY A 145 -35.86 19.38 1.04
CA GLY A 145 -34.99 20.46 1.50
C GLY A 145 -34.40 20.25 2.91
N ILE A 146 -34.65 19.10 3.54
CA ILE A 146 -34.13 18.73 4.85
C ILE A 146 -33.03 17.67 4.65
N ALA A 147 -31.86 17.88 5.24
CA ALA A 147 -30.77 16.92 5.29
C ALA A 147 -30.78 16.18 6.64
N LYS A 148 -30.83 14.84 6.59
CA LYS A 148 -30.83 13.97 7.77
C LYS A 148 -29.80 12.87 7.62
N GLY A 149 -28.98 12.65 8.66
CA GLY A 149 -27.98 11.59 8.59
C GLY A 149 -27.14 11.43 9.84
N SER A 150 -25.95 10.90 9.62
CA SER A 150 -25.04 10.49 10.68
C SER A 150 -23.63 10.97 10.42
N ALA A 151 -22.95 11.37 11.48
CA ALA A 151 -21.54 11.66 11.52
C ALA A 151 -20.76 10.53 12.19
N ARG A 152 -19.51 10.37 11.77
CA ARG A 152 -18.49 9.55 12.46
C ARG A 152 -17.20 10.36 12.54
N SER A 153 -16.47 10.22 13.64
CA SER A 153 -15.27 10.99 13.89
C SER A 153 -14.14 10.14 14.46
N ILE A 154 -12.92 10.61 14.25
CA ILE A 154 -11.71 10.07 14.86
C ILE A 154 -11.56 10.56 16.30
N GLU A 155 -10.70 9.90 17.07
CA GLU A 155 -10.46 10.24 18.48
C GLU A 155 -9.97 11.68 18.67
N ALA A 156 -9.17 12.20 17.72
CA ALA A 156 -8.65 13.56 17.77
C ALA A 156 -9.73 14.64 17.60
N VAL A 157 -10.90 14.32 17.03
CA VAL A 157 -11.96 15.31 16.75
C VAL A 157 -13.24 14.93 17.46
N ASN A 158 -13.54 15.60 18.58
CA ASN A 158 -14.81 15.44 19.28
C ASN A 158 -15.94 16.12 18.51
N ILE A 159 -16.65 15.34 17.66
CA ILE A 159 -17.67 15.89 16.77
C ILE A 159 -18.88 16.45 17.51
N PHE A 160 -19.19 15.92 18.69
CA PHE A 160 -20.27 16.42 19.51
C PHE A 160 -19.92 17.80 20.06
N GLU A 161 -18.75 17.98 20.64
CA GLU A 161 -18.28 19.26 21.17
C GLU A 161 -18.14 20.33 20.08
N ALA A 162 -17.60 19.95 18.92
CA ALA A 162 -17.45 20.84 17.77
C ALA A 162 -18.80 21.45 17.32
N LEU A 163 -19.89 20.71 17.45
CA LEU A 163 -21.21 21.12 16.97
C LEU A 163 -22.18 21.57 18.09
N ASP A 164 -21.89 21.26 19.33
CA ASP A 164 -22.79 21.55 20.45
C ASP A 164 -23.00 23.04 20.69
N SER A 165 -22.01 23.87 20.39
CA SER A 165 -22.09 25.36 20.45
C SER A 165 -22.91 25.96 19.29
N HIS A 166 -23.27 25.19 18.28
CA HIS A 166 -23.99 25.62 17.07
C HIS A 166 -25.33 24.89 16.93
N ARG A 167 -26.03 24.65 18.06
CA ARG A 167 -27.31 23.90 18.07
C ARG A 167 -28.41 24.56 17.25
N ASP A 168 -28.37 25.84 17.07
CA ASP A 168 -29.29 26.65 16.23
C ASP A 168 -29.18 26.29 14.73
N LEU A 169 -28.09 25.66 14.29
CA LEU A 169 -27.94 25.14 12.95
C LEU A 169 -28.87 23.95 12.68
N PHE A 170 -29.25 23.20 13.72
CA PHE A 170 -29.92 21.92 13.61
C PHE A 170 -31.36 21.93 14.00
N ILE A 171 -32.22 21.25 13.27
CA ILE A 171 -33.58 20.90 13.65
C ILE A 171 -33.53 19.83 14.76
N ALA A 172 -32.61 18.87 14.64
CA ALA A 172 -32.32 17.85 15.66
C ALA A 172 -30.84 17.50 15.63
N PHE A 173 -30.24 17.40 16.81
CA PHE A 173 -28.82 17.02 16.98
C PHE A 173 -28.62 16.25 18.28
N GLY A 174 -27.81 15.18 18.22
CA GLY A 174 -27.43 14.39 19.39
C GLY A 174 -26.37 13.36 19.06
N GLY A 175 -25.58 13.01 20.08
CA GLY A 175 -24.49 12.04 19.89
C GLY A 175 -23.48 12.03 21.02
N HIS A 176 -22.27 11.65 20.70
CA HIS A 176 -21.09 11.63 21.58
C HIS A 176 -19.84 11.95 20.76
N ALA A 177 -18.67 11.99 21.40
CA ALA A 177 -17.42 12.39 20.76
C ALA A 177 -17.14 11.75 19.38
N GLY A 178 -17.37 10.43 19.25
CA GLY A 178 -17.06 9.69 18.01
C GLY A 178 -18.21 9.56 17.02
N ALA A 179 -19.45 9.96 17.36
CA ALA A 179 -20.59 9.83 16.46
C ALA A 179 -21.75 10.76 16.82
N ALA A 180 -22.43 11.30 15.82
CA ALA A 180 -23.61 12.12 16.01
C ALA A 180 -24.66 11.83 14.94
N GLY A 181 -25.94 11.97 15.33
CA GLY A 181 -27.08 12.03 14.43
C GLY A 181 -27.55 13.48 14.29
N MET A 182 -27.97 13.89 13.09
CA MET A 182 -28.37 15.26 12.85
C MET A 182 -29.45 15.39 11.80
N THR A 183 -30.22 16.47 11.94
CA THR A 183 -31.19 16.93 10.94
C THR A 183 -31.08 18.44 10.83
N LEU A 184 -30.93 18.99 9.63
CA LEU A 184 -30.78 20.40 9.36
C LEU A 184 -31.38 20.75 7.99
N GLU A 185 -31.54 22.03 7.69
CA GLU A 185 -31.92 22.51 6.35
C GLU A 185 -30.77 22.27 5.36
N ALA A 186 -31.08 21.84 4.14
CA ALA A 186 -30.05 21.44 3.15
C ALA A 186 -29.17 22.61 2.70
N ASP A 187 -29.68 23.85 2.77
CA ASP A 187 -28.93 25.09 2.48
C ASP A 187 -27.85 25.41 3.55
N LYS A 188 -27.90 24.74 4.71
CA LYS A 188 -26.95 24.86 5.82
C LYS A 188 -25.75 23.91 5.74
N LEU A 189 -25.69 23.06 4.73
CA LEU A 189 -24.60 22.05 4.61
C LEU A 189 -23.21 22.69 4.46
N ALA A 190 -23.09 23.79 3.73
CA ALA A 190 -21.84 24.51 3.60
C ALA A 190 -21.38 25.10 4.94
N GLU A 191 -22.31 25.72 5.69
CA GLU A 191 -22.04 26.27 7.02
C GLU A 191 -21.59 25.18 8.01
N LEU A 192 -22.20 23.98 7.95
CA LEU A 192 -21.79 22.82 8.74
C LEU A 192 -20.33 22.42 8.45
N ALA A 193 -19.95 22.37 7.16
CA ALA A 193 -18.58 22.03 6.75
C ALA A 193 -17.58 23.11 7.22
N ASP A 194 -17.94 24.38 7.10
CA ASP A 194 -17.10 25.50 7.53
C ASP A 194 -16.86 25.49 9.04
N ILE A 195 -17.90 25.24 9.85
CA ILE A 195 -17.82 25.14 11.32
C ILE A 195 -16.83 24.04 11.73
N LEU A 196 -16.96 22.86 11.14
CA LEU A 196 -16.08 21.74 11.48
C LEU A 196 -14.65 21.98 11.00
N THR A 197 -14.48 22.55 9.82
CA THR A 197 -13.16 22.92 9.31
C THR A 197 -12.50 23.96 10.22
N ALA A 198 -13.22 24.99 10.63
CA ALA A 198 -12.72 26.00 11.57
C ALA A 198 -12.35 25.36 12.93
N TYR A 199 -13.21 24.49 13.47
CA TYR A 199 -12.91 23.79 14.73
C TYR A 199 -11.61 22.97 14.66
N ILE A 200 -11.39 22.27 13.56
CA ILE A 200 -10.17 21.47 13.36
C ILE A 200 -8.94 22.36 13.27
N LEU A 201 -9.01 23.44 12.48
CA LEU A 201 -7.87 24.34 12.25
C LEU A 201 -7.56 25.20 13.48
N ASP A 202 -8.57 25.76 14.14
CA ASP A 202 -8.40 26.65 15.31
C ASP A 202 -7.83 25.90 16.54
N ASN A 203 -8.07 24.59 16.62
CA ASN A 203 -7.55 23.75 17.70
C ASN A 203 -6.28 22.99 17.30
N ASP A 204 -5.73 23.20 16.11
CA ASP A 204 -4.53 22.53 15.58
C ASP A 204 -4.60 21.01 15.74
N LEU A 205 -5.76 20.42 15.37
CA LEU A 205 -6.02 19.01 15.57
C LEU A 205 -5.28 18.16 14.53
N ASP A 206 -4.53 17.16 14.99
CA ASP A 206 -3.77 16.27 14.13
C ASP A 206 -4.69 15.24 13.44
N LEU A 207 -4.91 15.41 12.14
CA LEU A 207 -5.65 14.48 11.30
C LEU A 207 -4.74 13.43 10.61
N THR A 208 -3.44 13.43 10.88
CA THR A 208 -2.50 12.52 10.18
C THR A 208 -2.71 11.05 10.55
N GLY A 209 -3.62 10.78 11.48
CA GLY A 209 -4.03 9.42 11.85
C GLY A 209 -2.92 8.58 12.49
N LYS A 210 -1.86 9.20 13.00
CA LYS A 210 -0.79 8.52 13.73
C LYS A 210 -1.28 8.10 15.13
N THR A 211 -2.27 7.21 15.16
CA THR A 211 -2.66 6.52 16.38
C THR A 211 -1.59 5.48 16.70
N ALA A 212 -1.08 5.52 17.94
CA ALA A 212 -0.16 4.50 18.40
C ALA A 212 -0.86 3.13 18.40
N LEU A 213 -0.26 2.14 17.75
CA LEU A 213 -0.70 0.75 17.86
C LEU A 213 0.04 0.11 19.05
N TYR A 214 -0.73 -0.32 20.04
CA TYR A 214 -0.18 -1.01 21.20
C TYR A 214 -0.12 -2.51 20.93
N LEU A 215 1.05 -3.10 21.07
CA LEU A 215 1.31 -4.52 20.90
C LEU A 215 1.56 -5.13 22.28
N ASP A 216 1.00 -6.31 22.53
CA ASP A 216 1.04 -6.93 23.86
C ASP A 216 2.36 -7.65 24.12
N GLU A 217 2.95 -8.29 23.10
CA GLU A 217 4.18 -9.07 23.26
C GLU A 217 4.92 -9.20 21.92
N GLU A 218 6.25 -9.31 21.97
CA GLU A 218 7.08 -9.75 20.86
C GLU A 218 7.11 -11.29 20.82
N LEU A 219 6.83 -11.87 19.65
CA LEU A 219 6.91 -13.32 19.45
C LEU A 219 7.90 -13.67 18.35
N HIS A 220 8.58 -14.82 18.55
CA HIS A 220 9.41 -15.43 17.51
C HIS A 220 8.65 -16.58 16.84
N LEU A 221 8.84 -16.76 15.52
CA LEU A 221 8.08 -17.79 14.79
C LEU A 221 8.22 -19.21 15.38
N PRO A 222 9.39 -19.64 15.88
CA PRO A 222 9.52 -20.96 16.51
C PRO A 222 8.68 -21.17 17.77
N GLU A 223 8.23 -20.09 18.42
CA GLU A 223 7.39 -20.15 19.64
C GLU A 223 5.90 -20.29 19.32
N LEU A 224 5.54 -20.08 18.06
CA LEU A 224 4.16 -20.12 17.60
C LEU A 224 3.68 -21.56 17.40
N THR A 225 2.81 -22.01 18.28
CA THR A 225 2.19 -23.33 18.24
C THR A 225 0.66 -23.21 18.42
N LEU A 226 -0.06 -24.28 18.12
CA LEU A 226 -1.49 -24.34 18.43
C LEU A 226 -1.76 -24.24 19.95
N ASP A 227 -0.82 -24.71 20.78
CA ASP A 227 -0.95 -24.60 22.23
C ASP A 227 -0.70 -23.19 22.73
N THR A 228 0.19 -22.44 22.08
CA THR A 228 0.36 -21.01 22.30
C THR A 228 -0.97 -20.29 22.05
N LEU A 229 -1.61 -20.52 20.91
CA LEU A 229 -2.92 -19.93 20.60
C LEU A 229 -3.98 -20.29 21.64
N LYS A 230 -4.13 -21.59 22.01
CA LYS A 230 -5.09 -22.01 23.05
C LYS A 230 -4.86 -21.32 24.39
N SER A 231 -3.64 -20.94 24.70
CA SER A 231 -3.32 -20.21 25.92
C SER A 231 -3.88 -18.79 25.89
N PHE A 232 -3.83 -18.11 24.75
CA PHE A 232 -4.43 -16.79 24.56
C PHE A 232 -5.98 -16.86 24.47
N GLU A 233 -6.55 -17.92 23.91
CA GLU A 233 -8.00 -18.13 23.89
C GLU A 233 -8.64 -18.16 25.27
N LYS A 234 -7.89 -18.46 26.33
CA LYS A 234 -8.37 -18.37 27.72
C LYS A 234 -8.72 -16.93 28.14
N LEU A 235 -8.22 -15.93 27.44
CA LEU A 235 -8.55 -14.53 27.65
C LEU A 235 -9.91 -14.14 27.06
N ALA A 236 -10.45 -14.95 26.14
CA ALA A 236 -11.77 -14.72 25.54
C ALA A 236 -12.91 -14.77 26.59
N PRO A 237 -14.08 -14.16 26.35
CA PRO A 237 -14.45 -13.40 25.15
C PRO A 237 -13.76 -12.04 25.09
N PHE A 238 -13.43 -11.63 23.88
CA PHE A 238 -12.82 -10.33 23.61
C PHE A 238 -13.87 -9.24 23.39
N GLY A 239 -13.43 -7.98 23.43
CA GLY A 239 -14.29 -6.81 23.25
C GLY A 239 -13.55 -5.51 23.56
N MET A 240 -14.28 -4.41 23.72
CA MET A 240 -13.74 -3.04 23.78
C MET A 240 -12.60 -2.85 24.80
N ASP A 241 -12.81 -3.33 26.06
CA ASP A 241 -11.81 -3.21 27.15
C ASP A 241 -11.03 -4.51 27.40
N ASN A 242 -11.20 -5.50 26.56
CA ASN A 242 -10.47 -6.76 26.56
C ASN A 242 -10.17 -7.14 25.12
N LYS A 243 -9.33 -6.34 24.47
CA LYS A 243 -8.99 -6.51 23.05
C LYS A 243 -8.28 -7.84 22.81
N LYS A 244 -8.44 -8.39 21.60
CA LYS A 244 -7.68 -9.55 21.17
C LYS A 244 -6.21 -9.19 21.14
N PRO A 245 -5.31 -10.01 21.73
CA PRO A 245 -3.90 -9.71 21.78
C PRO A 245 -3.28 -9.49 20.39
N LEU A 246 -2.46 -8.47 20.29
CA LEU A 246 -1.67 -8.15 19.10
C LEU A 246 -0.21 -8.41 19.39
N PHE A 247 0.47 -9.03 18.44
CA PHE A 247 1.83 -9.47 18.59
C PHE A 247 2.75 -8.80 17.59
N TYR A 248 3.98 -8.54 18.03
CA TYR A 248 5.03 -7.99 17.22
C TYR A 248 5.94 -9.09 16.70
N LEU A 249 6.16 -9.12 15.40
CA LEU A 249 7.07 -10.04 14.72
C LEU A 249 8.14 -9.25 13.96
N LYS A 250 9.39 -9.64 14.16
CA LYS A 250 10.55 -9.12 13.43
C LYS A 250 11.58 -10.23 13.15
N ASP A 251 12.67 -9.90 12.48
CA ASP A 251 13.80 -10.79 12.20
C ASP A 251 13.41 -12.10 11.48
N PHE A 252 12.40 -12.04 10.63
CA PHE A 252 11.98 -13.12 9.76
C PHE A 252 12.32 -12.81 8.30
N LYS A 253 12.30 -13.84 7.47
CA LYS A 253 12.46 -13.74 6.02
C LYS A 253 11.09 -13.83 5.35
N VAL A 254 10.82 -12.96 4.39
CA VAL A 254 9.69 -13.12 3.46
C VAL A 254 10.12 -14.08 2.35
N ASP A 255 9.58 -15.30 2.38
CA ASP A 255 9.87 -16.31 1.36
C ASP A 255 9.05 -16.11 0.10
N ASN A 256 7.82 -15.65 0.25
CA ASN A 256 6.90 -15.36 -0.85
C ASN A 256 5.83 -14.35 -0.42
N ALA A 257 5.48 -13.46 -1.34
CA ALA A 257 4.32 -12.57 -1.23
C ALA A 257 3.47 -12.72 -2.49
N ARG A 258 2.17 -12.96 -2.31
CA ARG A 258 1.25 -13.14 -3.44
C ARG A 258 -0.13 -12.59 -3.12
N THR A 259 -0.86 -12.26 -4.15
CA THR A 259 -2.27 -11.90 -4.03
C THR A 259 -3.16 -13.14 -3.96
N MET A 260 -4.34 -13.01 -3.36
CA MET A 260 -5.39 -14.02 -3.33
C MET A 260 -6.80 -13.39 -3.36
N GLY A 261 -7.81 -14.23 -3.57
CA GLY A 261 -9.21 -13.81 -3.62
C GLY A 261 -9.64 -13.26 -4.98
N ALA A 262 -10.92 -12.93 -5.09
CA ALA A 262 -11.47 -12.33 -6.31
C ALA A 262 -10.84 -10.97 -6.56
N GLY A 263 -10.40 -10.71 -7.80
CA GLY A 263 -9.74 -9.46 -8.16
C GLY A 263 -8.38 -9.22 -7.52
N ASN A 264 -7.73 -10.26 -6.96
CA ASN A 264 -6.43 -10.14 -6.29
C ASN A 264 -6.43 -9.14 -5.11
N SER A 265 -7.56 -9.00 -4.42
CA SER A 265 -7.79 -7.97 -3.41
C SER A 265 -7.07 -8.21 -2.08
N HIS A 266 -6.60 -9.42 -1.80
CA HIS A 266 -6.00 -9.78 -0.53
C HIS A 266 -4.53 -10.17 -0.70
N LEU A 267 -3.74 -9.96 0.35
CA LEU A 267 -2.34 -10.35 0.42
C LEU A 267 -2.17 -11.65 1.22
N LYS A 268 -1.28 -12.51 0.78
CA LYS A 268 -0.81 -13.68 1.50
C LYS A 268 0.72 -13.71 1.47
N LEU A 269 1.34 -13.65 2.64
CA LEU A 269 2.78 -13.78 2.82
C LEU A 269 3.11 -15.18 3.33
N LYS A 270 4.24 -15.72 2.91
CA LYS A 270 4.92 -16.81 3.58
C LYS A 270 6.18 -16.24 4.22
N ILE A 271 6.28 -16.38 5.53
CA ILE A 271 7.43 -15.91 6.31
C ILE A 271 8.09 -17.07 7.01
N SER A 272 9.42 -16.98 7.23
CA SER A 272 10.21 -18.01 7.91
C SER A 272 11.25 -17.42 8.85
N GLN A 273 11.54 -18.16 9.94
CA GLN A 273 12.60 -17.87 10.89
C GLN A 273 13.18 -19.20 11.40
N GLY A 274 14.42 -19.51 11.02
CA GLY A 274 14.99 -20.84 11.21
C GLY A 274 14.18 -21.90 10.47
N ASP A 275 13.76 -22.95 11.17
CA ASP A 275 12.95 -24.05 10.61
C ASP A 275 11.43 -23.76 10.66
N ALA A 276 11.01 -22.70 11.34
CA ALA A 276 9.61 -22.33 11.45
C ALA A 276 9.15 -21.49 10.26
N ALA A 277 7.98 -21.82 9.70
CA ALA A 277 7.39 -21.08 8.61
C ALA A 277 5.86 -20.93 8.81
N PHE A 278 5.33 -19.74 8.56
CA PHE A 278 3.92 -19.41 8.73
C PHE A 278 3.38 -18.62 7.55
N GLU A 279 2.06 -18.70 7.38
CA GLU A 279 1.30 -17.86 6.47
C GLU A 279 0.71 -16.66 7.21
N VAL A 280 0.91 -15.47 6.66
CA VAL A 280 0.28 -14.22 7.10
C VAL A 280 -0.74 -13.81 6.05
N VAL A 281 -1.96 -13.52 6.48
CA VAL A 281 -3.06 -13.08 5.61
C VAL A 281 -3.42 -11.64 5.93
N ALA A 282 -3.57 -10.83 4.88
CA ALA A 282 -4.04 -9.45 4.98
C ALA A 282 -5.19 -9.22 4.00
N PHE A 283 -6.39 -9.05 4.54
CA PHE A 283 -7.57 -8.78 3.73
C PHE A 283 -7.56 -7.34 3.20
N GLY A 284 -7.94 -7.15 1.93
CA GLY A 284 -7.97 -5.83 1.28
C GLY A 284 -6.61 -5.25 0.88
N GLN A 285 -5.48 -5.91 1.21
CA GLN A 285 -4.13 -5.37 1.02
C GLN A 285 -3.34 -6.05 -0.13
N GLY A 286 -4.03 -6.55 -1.15
CA GLY A 286 -3.40 -7.23 -2.29
C GLY A 286 -2.38 -6.36 -3.04
N SER A 287 -2.55 -5.05 -3.08
CA SER A 287 -1.62 -4.10 -3.71
C SER A 287 -0.21 -4.12 -3.11
N LEU A 288 -0.07 -4.46 -1.83
CA LEU A 288 1.22 -4.52 -1.14
C LEU A 288 2.08 -5.75 -1.50
N ALA A 289 1.55 -6.71 -2.26
CA ALA A 289 2.25 -7.97 -2.54
C ALA A 289 3.61 -7.74 -3.23
N THR A 290 3.69 -6.82 -4.18
CA THR A 290 4.93 -6.52 -4.92
C THR A 290 5.97 -5.85 -4.02
N GLU A 291 5.53 -4.95 -3.16
CA GLU A 291 6.39 -4.24 -2.21
C GLU A 291 6.95 -5.21 -1.17
N PHE A 292 6.08 -5.94 -0.48
CA PHE A 292 6.48 -6.87 0.57
C PHE A 292 7.36 -8.03 0.08
N ALA A 293 7.26 -8.41 -1.21
CA ALA A 293 8.17 -9.39 -1.81
C ALA A 293 9.63 -8.92 -1.86
N GLN A 294 9.85 -7.61 -1.88
CA GLN A 294 11.18 -7.00 -2.02
C GLN A 294 11.65 -6.30 -0.74
N THR A 295 10.73 -6.08 0.21
CA THR A 295 10.98 -5.37 1.46
C THR A 295 11.94 -6.17 2.36
N LYS A 296 12.99 -5.52 2.86
CA LYS A 296 13.86 -6.02 3.91
C LYS A 296 13.47 -5.37 5.24
N ASN A 297 13.81 -6.03 6.34
CA ASN A 297 13.51 -5.54 7.69
C ASN A 297 12.02 -5.19 7.88
N LEU A 298 11.16 -6.00 7.27
CA LEU A 298 9.72 -5.91 7.47
C LEU A 298 9.39 -6.35 8.88
N GLU A 299 8.64 -5.55 9.59
CA GLU A 299 8.11 -5.82 10.91
C GLU A 299 6.59 -5.86 10.83
N LEU A 300 5.97 -6.81 11.53
CA LEU A 300 4.54 -7.04 11.45
C LEU A 300 3.88 -6.95 12.81
N ALA A 301 2.76 -6.25 12.86
CA ALA A 301 1.77 -6.39 13.91
C ALA A 301 0.73 -7.41 13.46
N VAL A 302 0.56 -8.49 14.21
CA VAL A 302 -0.33 -9.60 13.85
C VAL A 302 -1.23 -10.01 15.00
N SER A 303 -2.39 -10.56 14.66
CA SER A 303 -3.19 -11.38 15.58
C SER A 303 -3.11 -12.85 15.18
N LEU A 304 -3.29 -13.74 16.15
CA LEU A 304 -3.30 -15.19 15.94
C LEU A 304 -4.72 -15.68 15.64
N SER A 305 -4.82 -16.59 14.68
CA SER A 305 -6.08 -17.19 14.24
C SER A 305 -5.92 -18.67 13.94
N VAL A 306 -7.02 -19.42 13.94
CA VAL A 306 -7.08 -20.81 13.49
C VAL A 306 -7.53 -20.85 12.04
N ASN A 307 -6.77 -21.51 11.20
CA ASN A 307 -7.20 -21.88 9.86
C ASN A 307 -7.62 -23.35 9.84
N LYS A 308 -8.88 -23.62 9.49
CA LYS A 308 -9.40 -24.97 9.28
C LYS A 308 -9.66 -25.19 7.79
N TRP A 309 -8.83 -26.00 7.16
CA TRP A 309 -8.94 -26.30 5.74
C TRP A 309 -8.74 -27.81 5.47
N ASN A 310 -9.67 -28.43 4.73
CA ASN A 310 -9.63 -29.88 4.40
C ASN A 310 -9.40 -30.79 5.62
N GLY A 311 -10.02 -30.47 6.76
CA GLY A 311 -9.89 -31.25 7.99
C GLY A 311 -8.58 -31.05 8.74
N GLN A 312 -7.68 -30.21 8.24
CA GLN A 312 -6.46 -29.83 8.94
C GLN A 312 -6.66 -28.50 9.67
N THR A 313 -6.15 -28.44 10.89
CA THR A 313 -6.14 -27.23 11.72
C THR A 313 -4.72 -26.69 11.80
N SER A 314 -4.51 -25.46 11.43
CA SER A 314 -3.22 -24.79 11.48
C SER A 314 -3.31 -23.42 12.08
N LEU A 315 -2.23 -22.94 12.69
CA LEU A 315 -2.09 -21.56 13.11
C LEU A 315 -1.93 -20.66 11.88
N GLN A 316 -2.66 -19.56 11.84
CA GLN A 316 -2.56 -18.53 10.82
C GLN A 316 -2.35 -17.17 11.49
N LEU A 317 -1.53 -16.36 10.90
CA LEU A 317 -1.28 -14.98 11.31
C LEU A 317 -2.15 -14.05 10.49
N MET A 318 -2.85 -13.13 11.17
CA MET A 318 -3.65 -12.09 10.52
C MET A 318 -2.91 -10.77 10.64
N LEU A 319 -2.54 -10.17 9.52
CA LEU A 319 -1.88 -8.87 9.50
C LEU A 319 -2.83 -7.79 10.01
N VAL A 320 -2.36 -7.00 10.95
CA VAL A 320 -3.04 -5.81 11.48
C VAL A 320 -2.38 -4.56 10.92
N ASP A 321 -1.04 -4.51 11.01
CA ASP A 321 -0.24 -3.40 10.51
C ASP A 321 1.18 -3.89 10.17
N ALA A 322 1.92 -3.10 9.41
CA ALA A 322 3.29 -3.38 9.08
C ALA A 322 4.11 -2.09 9.08
N ARG A 323 5.34 -2.21 9.54
CA ARG A 323 6.32 -1.15 9.36
C ARG A 323 7.63 -1.71 8.83
N VAL A 324 8.46 -0.83 8.36
CA VAL A 324 9.74 -1.18 7.79
C VAL A 324 10.81 -0.36 8.47
N ASP A 325 11.89 -1.01 8.85
CA ASP A 325 13.07 -0.33 9.37
C ASP A 325 14.08 -0.11 8.25
N GLY A 326 14.60 1.14 8.16
CA GLY A 326 15.56 1.56 7.14
C GLY A 326 14.95 1.86 5.76
N VAL A 327 15.84 2.15 4.80
CA VAL A 327 15.47 2.53 3.43
C VAL A 327 14.96 1.32 2.65
N GLN A 328 13.80 1.47 2.01
CA GLN A 328 13.23 0.45 1.14
C GLN A 328 13.76 0.59 -0.28
N LEU A 329 14.25 -0.52 -0.84
CA LEU A 329 14.86 -0.55 -2.15
C LEU A 329 14.02 -1.40 -3.11
N PHE A 330 13.44 -0.77 -4.13
CA PHE A 330 12.54 -1.44 -5.07
C PHE A 330 13.17 -1.58 -6.45
N ASN A 331 13.17 -2.80 -6.96
CA ASN A 331 13.61 -3.08 -8.32
C ASN A 331 12.44 -2.98 -9.30
N ILE A 332 12.40 -1.89 -10.07
CA ILE A 332 11.40 -1.66 -11.11
C ILE A 332 12.01 -1.61 -12.52
N ARG A 333 13.18 -2.26 -12.73
CA ARG A 333 13.89 -2.30 -14.02
C ARG A 333 13.18 -3.13 -15.09
N SER A 334 12.19 -3.94 -14.72
CA SER A 334 11.43 -4.71 -15.70
C SER A 334 10.69 -3.79 -16.67
N LYS A 335 10.53 -4.23 -17.92
CA LYS A 335 9.87 -3.45 -18.98
C LYS A 335 8.43 -3.08 -18.65
N ASN A 336 7.73 -3.96 -17.91
CA ASN A 336 6.31 -3.83 -17.58
C ASN A 336 6.07 -3.28 -16.16
N ALA A 337 7.13 -2.87 -15.43
CA ALA A 337 6.96 -2.28 -14.11
C ALA A 337 6.33 -0.89 -14.25
N THR A 338 5.27 -0.67 -13.47
CA THR A 338 4.63 0.64 -13.33
C THR A 338 5.42 1.50 -12.35
N LEU A 339 5.45 2.81 -12.60
CA LEU A 339 6.00 3.76 -11.64
C LEU A 339 5.02 3.92 -10.47
N PRO A 340 5.53 4.11 -9.24
CA PRO A 340 4.68 4.41 -8.10
C PRO A 340 4.00 5.78 -8.26
N ASP A 341 2.73 5.88 -7.84
CA ASP A 341 1.99 7.13 -7.91
C ASP A 341 2.55 8.17 -6.92
N LYS A 342 2.55 9.44 -7.35
CA LYS A 342 2.93 10.60 -6.52
C LYS A 342 4.38 10.58 -5.96
N VAL A 343 5.25 9.71 -6.46
CA VAL A 343 6.68 9.70 -6.11
C VAL A 343 7.46 10.52 -7.13
N PRO A 344 8.34 11.47 -6.71
CA PRO A 344 9.20 12.21 -7.61
C PRO A 344 10.08 11.30 -8.46
N VAL A 345 10.22 11.63 -9.74
CA VAL A 345 10.98 10.83 -10.72
C VAL A 345 12.19 11.59 -11.18
N LEU A 346 13.39 11.09 -10.87
CA LEU A 346 14.65 11.63 -11.38
C LEU A 346 14.86 11.18 -12.84
N ARG A 347 14.80 12.15 -13.74
CA ARG A 347 15.17 12.01 -15.15
C ARG A 347 16.28 12.99 -15.46
N PHE A 348 17.50 12.50 -15.58
CA PHE A 348 18.67 13.33 -15.85
C PHE A 348 18.69 13.89 -17.28
N THR A 349 17.77 13.44 -18.12
CA THR A 349 17.51 13.99 -19.46
C THR A 349 16.54 15.18 -19.45
N GLU A 350 15.95 15.51 -18.30
CA GLU A 350 14.96 16.57 -18.09
C GLU A 350 15.38 17.45 -16.90
N GLU A 351 14.59 18.47 -16.57
CA GLU A 351 14.75 19.24 -15.34
C GLU A 351 14.41 18.37 -14.13
N LEU A 352 15.31 18.35 -13.14
CA LEU A 352 15.12 17.52 -11.95
C LEU A 352 14.00 18.08 -11.06
N PRO A 353 13.16 17.20 -10.48
CA PRO A 353 12.08 17.62 -9.61
C PRO A 353 12.61 18.21 -8.29
N ASP A 354 11.80 19.05 -7.65
CA ASP A 354 12.03 19.44 -6.25
C ASP A 354 11.79 18.23 -5.35
N LEU A 355 12.82 17.86 -4.59
CA LEU A 355 12.79 16.73 -3.65
C LEU A 355 12.53 17.17 -2.20
N THR A 356 12.34 18.45 -1.94
CA THR A 356 12.13 18.99 -0.59
C THR A 356 10.96 18.27 0.08
N ASN A 357 11.20 17.66 1.24
CA ASN A 357 10.23 16.83 1.99
C ASN A 357 9.77 15.53 1.31
N SER A 358 10.43 15.09 0.22
CA SER A 358 10.12 13.82 -0.41
C SER A 358 10.73 12.67 0.37
N ARG A 359 9.91 11.72 0.84
CA ARG A 359 10.37 10.51 1.54
C ARG A 359 10.72 9.36 0.60
N ALA A 360 10.34 9.48 -0.66
CA ALA A 360 10.59 8.46 -1.67
C ALA A 360 11.05 9.09 -2.99
N VAL A 361 11.80 8.33 -3.80
CA VAL A 361 12.30 8.79 -5.09
C VAL A 361 12.40 7.64 -6.09
N VAL A 362 12.11 7.93 -7.36
CA VAL A 362 12.36 7.02 -8.49
C VAL A 362 13.62 7.45 -9.22
N VAL A 363 14.62 6.59 -9.32
CA VAL A 363 15.77 6.76 -10.22
C VAL A 363 15.39 6.16 -11.57
N TYR A 364 14.94 7.01 -12.50
CA TYR A 364 14.41 6.55 -13.79
C TYR A 364 15.51 6.26 -14.79
N ASP A 365 16.38 7.24 -15.05
CA ASP A 365 17.57 7.11 -15.90
C ASP A 365 18.82 7.50 -15.11
N LEU A 366 19.99 7.29 -15.73
CA LEU A 366 21.26 7.54 -15.08
C LEU A 366 21.92 8.81 -15.65
N PRO A 367 22.56 9.63 -14.79
CA PRO A 367 23.40 10.74 -15.24
C PRO A 367 24.66 10.24 -15.97
N ASP A 368 25.30 11.12 -16.72
CA ASP A 368 26.60 10.81 -17.34
C ASP A 368 27.70 10.55 -16.29
N ASP A 369 27.62 11.18 -15.13
CA ASP A 369 28.45 10.91 -13.96
C ASP A 369 27.56 10.50 -12.75
N LEU A 370 27.76 9.28 -12.23
CA LEU A 370 27.00 8.76 -11.08
C LEU A 370 27.23 9.56 -9.80
N GLN A 371 28.28 10.39 -9.71
CA GLN A 371 28.50 11.29 -8.59
C GLN A 371 27.33 12.27 -8.38
N ASP A 372 26.65 12.68 -9.45
CA ASP A 372 25.50 13.55 -9.32
C ASP A 372 24.30 12.82 -8.69
N LEU A 373 24.08 11.54 -9.02
CA LEU A 373 23.07 10.70 -8.38
C LEU A 373 23.43 10.44 -6.91
N LYS A 374 24.71 10.15 -6.59
CA LYS A 374 25.18 9.98 -5.21
C LYS A 374 24.84 11.20 -4.37
N LYS A 375 25.21 12.41 -4.83
CA LYS A 375 24.93 13.66 -4.11
C LYS A 375 23.43 13.84 -3.83
N ILE A 376 22.58 13.54 -4.80
CA ILE A 376 21.12 13.64 -4.62
C ILE A 376 20.64 12.66 -3.57
N LEU A 377 21.01 11.38 -3.64
CA LEU A 377 20.55 10.37 -2.69
C LEU A 377 21.11 10.56 -1.27
N GLN A 378 22.30 11.15 -1.16
CA GLN A 378 22.94 11.47 0.13
C GLN A 378 22.47 12.81 0.73
N SER A 379 21.72 13.63 -0.02
CA SER A 379 21.31 14.97 0.42
C SER A 379 20.19 14.95 1.46
N GLN A 380 19.44 13.86 1.56
CA GLN A 380 18.36 13.67 2.53
C GLN A 380 18.07 12.19 2.79
N ASP A 381 17.37 11.91 3.89
CA ASP A 381 16.99 10.55 4.27
C ASP A 381 15.73 10.12 3.51
N PHE A 382 15.88 9.23 2.54
CA PHE A 382 14.76 8.60 1.86
C PHE A 382 14.29 7.36 2.62
N GLU A 383 12.97 7.18 2.71
CA GLU A 383 12.35 5.96 3.22
C GLU A 383 12.22 4.88 2.12
N ALA A 384 12.15 5.31 0.84
CA ALA A 384 12.04 4.38 -0.29
C ALA A 384 12.77 4.89 -1.55
N ILE A 385 13.50 4.00 -2.23
CA ILE A 385 14.17 4.28 -3.51
C ILE A 385 13.78 3.21 -4.53
N TYR A 386 13.25 3.66 -5.66
CA TYR A 386 12.83 2.82 -6.77
C TYR A 386 13.84 2.91 -7.90
N PHE A 387 14.46 1.80 -8.27
CA PHE A 387 15.47 1.75 -9.32
C PHE A 387 14.89 1.24 -10.65
N LYS A 388 14.69 2.15 -11.61
CA LYS A 388 14.36 1.86 -13.01
C LYS A 388 15.63 1.76 -13.85
N ASN A 389 16.58 2.66 -13.64
CA ASN A 389 17.93 2.68 -14.19
C ASN A 389 17.97 2.51 -15.72
N GLU A 390 17.16 3.26 -16.46
CA GLU A 390 17.26 3.27 -17.92
C GLU A 390 18.61 3.86 -18.37
N ILE A 391 19.31 3.18 -19.26
CA ILE A 391 20.63 3.54 -19.74
C ILE A 391 20.56 3.87 -21.23
N ALA A 392 20.66 5.15 -21.58
CA ALA A 392 20.56 5.61 -22.97
C ALA A 392 21.70 5.12 -23.86
N LYS A 393 22.92 5.03 -23.32
CA LYS A 393 24.13 4.55 -24.01
C LYS A 393 24.70 3.37 -23.25
N PRO A 394 24.28 2.13 -23.54
CA PRO A 394 24.62 0.97 -22.72
C PRO A 394 26.04 0.45 -23.02
N TYR A 395 27.06 1.16 -22.56
CA TYR A 395 28.46 0.74 -22.71
C TYR A 395 28.77 -0.59 -22.03
N TYR A 396 28.02 -0.98 -21.01
CA TYR A 396 28.16 -2.29 -20.37
C TYR A 396 27.86 -3.46 -21.32
N LEU A 397 27.07 -3.26 -22.38
CA LEU A 397 26.82 -4.27 -23.42
C LEU A 397 27.93 -4.30 -24.48
N THR A 398 28.59 -3.17 -24.75
CA THR A 398 29.60 -3.04 -25.79
C THR A 398 31.03 -3.13 -25.28
N GLY A 399 31.21 -2.92 -23.98
CA GLY A 399 32.50 -2.85 -23.32
C GLY A 399 33.28 -1.56 -23.64
N TYR A 400 34.54 -1.56 -23.31
CA TYR A 400 35.46 -0.41 -23.48
C TYR A 400 36.46 -0.59 -24.64
N GLY A 401 36.26 -1.62 -25.45
CA GLY A 401 37.16 -1.95 -26.56
C GLY A 401 38.37 -2.78 -26.13
N ASN A 402 38.71 -3.78 -26.93
CA ASN A 402 39.91 -4.59 -26.73
C ASN A 402 41.02 -4.20 -27.69
N ARG A 403 42.23 -4.72 -27.43
CA ARG A 403 43.45 -4.41 -28.24
C ARG A 403 43.24 -4.74 -29.71
N GLU A 404 42.54 -5.79 -30.03
CA GLU A 404 42.28 -6.20 -31.42
C GLU A 404 41.38 -5.19 -32.15
N GLN A 405 40.33 -4.72 -31.48
CA GLN A 405 39.42 -3.70 -32.00
C GLN A 405 40.16 -2.38 -32.26
N PHE A 406 40.96 -1.90 -31.30
CA PHE A 406 41.76 -0.70 -31.47
C PHE A 406 42.77 -0.85 -32.60
N ALA A 407 43.45 -2.00 -32.70
CA ALA A 407 44.41 -2.26 -33.81
C ALA A 407 43.71 -2.28 -35.17
N LYS A 408 42.51 -2.88 -35.23
CA LYS A 408 41.71 -2.92 -36.46
C LYS A 408 41.26 -1.51 -36.88
N LEU A 409 40.78 -0.70 -35.93
CA LEU A 409 40.44 0.71 -36.17
C LEU A 409 41.64 1.47 -36.69
N TYR A 410 42.78 1.42 -35.98
CA TYR A 410 44.01 2.12 -36.38
C TYR A 410 44.47 1.75 -37.78
N LYS A 411 44.50 0.46 -38.12
CA LYS A 411 44.86 -0.02 -39.45
C LYS A 411 43.92 0.50 -40.53
N THR A 412 42.64 0.58 -40.27
CA THR A 412 41.63 1.04 -41.22
C THR A 412 41.76 2.54 -41.48
N ILE A 413 41.87 3.37 -40.42
CA ILE A 413 42.01 4.83 -40.58
C ILE A 413 43.34 5.19 -41.20
N TYR A 414 44.40 4.40 -40.99
CA TYR A 414 45.68 4.61 -41.61
C TYR A 414 45.67 4.41 -43.14
N GLN A 415 44.81 3.50 -43.63
CA GLN A 415 44.56 3.27 -45.04
C GLN A 415 43.69 4.36 -45.68
N PHE A 416 42.79 4.96 -44.90
CA PHE A 416 41.89 6.03 -45.32
C PHE A 416 42.14 7.27 -44.46
N PRO A 417 43.18 8.06 -44.76
CA PRO A 417 43.70 9.08 -43.87
C PRO A 417 42.76 10.28 -43.64
N GLU A 418 41.74 10.43 -44.46
CA GLU A 418 40.68 11.43 -44.29
C GLU A 418 39.32 10.73 -44.34
N PHE A 419 38.48 10.99 -43.30
CA PHE A 419 37.21 10.32 -43.14
C PHE A 419 36.17 11.25 -42.49
N ASP A 420 35.04 11.51 -43.17
CA ASP A 420 33.95 12.32 -42.61
C ASP A 420 33.15 11.49 -41.59
N VAL A 421 33.35 11.73 -40.30
CA VAL A 421 32.71 10.99 -39.22
C VAL A 421 31.25 11.36 -39.01
N ARG A 422 30.77 12.50 -39.55
CA ARG A 422 29.37 12.92 -39.45
C ARG A 422 28.45 12.02 -40.26
N TYR A 423 28.90 11.62 -41.45
CA TYR A 423 28.05 10.91 -42.41
C TYR A 423 28.43 9.44 -42.59
N LYS A 424 29.69 9.07 -42.37
CA LYS A 424 30.21 7.73 -42.67
C LYS A 424 30.51 6.87 -41.42
N LEU A 425 30.22 7.37 -40.23
CA LEU A 425 30.51 6.65 -38.97
C LEU A 425 29.79 5.28 -38.89
N LYS A 426 28.54 5.21 -39.32
CA LYS A 426 27.77 3.95 -39.36
C LYS A 426 28.36 2.92 -40.31
N ASP A 427 28.87 3.37 -41.47
CA ASP A 427 29.50 2.48 -42.44
C ASP A 427 30.83 1.95 -41.91
N LEU A 428 31.61 2.79 -41.22
CA LEU A 428 32.83 2.38 -40.54
C LEU A 428 32.57 1.38 -39.43
N ALA A 429 31.54 1.63 -38.60
CA ALA A 429 31.13 0.73 -37.56
C ALA A 429 30.74 -0.66 -38.08
N ALA A 430 29.94 -0.70 -39.15
CA ALA A 430 29.52 -1.94 -39.82
C ALA A 430 30.73 -2.68 -40.41
N TYR A 431 31.65 -1.98 -41.08
CA TYR A 431 32.87 -2.55 -41.64
C TYR A 431 33.79 -3.16 -40.58
N LEU A 432 33.96 -2.45 -39.46
CA LEU A 432 34.81 -2.90 -38.35
C LEU A 432 34.10 -3.96 -37.48
N LYS A 433 32.79 -4.10 -37.58
CA LYS A 433 31.94 -4.90 -36.67
C LYS A 433 32.10 -4.44 -35.22
N ILE A 434 32.12 -3.12 -35.02
CA ILE A 434 32.19 -2.47 -33.72
C ILE A 434 30.90 -1.68 -33.55
N ASP A 435 30.32 -1.74 -32.34
CA ASP A 435 29.12 -0.95 -32.05
C ASP A 435 29.37 0.54 -32.26
N PRO A 436 28.49 1.30 -32.94
CA PRO A 436 28.66 2.72 -33.19
C PRO A 436 28.94 3.56 -31.96
N ILE A 437 28.30 3.23 -30.83
CA ILE A 437 28.49 3.96 -29.56
C ILE A 437 29.92 3.78 -29.05
N LEU A 438 30.43 2.56 -29.09
CA LEU A 438 31.82 2.26 -28.72
C LEU A 438 32.80 2.87 -29.69
N LEU A 439 32.52 2.83 -31.02
CA LEU A 439 33.38 3.38 -32.03
C LEU A 439 33.63 4.90 -31.85
N VAL A 440 32.59 5.65 -31.48
CA VAL A 440 32.71 7.07 -31.13
C VAL A 440 33.75 7.28 -30.03
N LYS A 441 33.65 6.50 -28.94
CA LYS A 441 34.59 6.58 -27.83
C LYS A 441 36.01 6.18 -28.24
N MET A 442 36.15 5.14 -29.05
CA MET A 442 37.48 4.74 -29.58
C MET A 442 38.13 5.82 -30.44
N ILE A 443 37.35 6.54 -31.24
CA ILE A 443 37.86 7.68 -32.04
C ILE A 443 38.25 8.82 -31.12
N GLN A 444 37.47 9.17 -30.10
CA GLN A 444 37.80 10.19 -29.11
C GLN A 444 39.09 9.85 -28.35
N ILE A 445 39.29 8.58 -27.99
CA ILE A 445 40.54 8.09 -27.36
C ILE A 445 41.72 8.29 -28.30
N PHE A 446 41.57 8.01 -29.61
CA PHE A 446 42.62 8.24 -30.60
C PHE A 446 42.92 9.72 -30.81
N GLU A 447 41.91 10.59 -30.72
CA GLU A 447 42.08 12.04 -30.78
C GLU A 447 42.86 12.55 -29.56
N GLU A 448 42.48 12.15 -28.35
CA GLU A 448 43.18 12.50 -27.10
C GLU A 448 44.65 12.05 -27.13
N LEU A 449 44.92 10.86 -27.64
CA LEU A 449 46.25 10.32 -27.74
C LEU A 449 47.09 10.95 -28.90
N GLY A 450 46.44 11.74 -29.77
CA GLY A 450 47.09 12.42 -30.91
C GLY A 450 47.28 11.54 -32.13
N PHE A 451 46.62 10.39 -32.23
CA PHE A 451 46.66 9.51 -33.41
C PHE A 451 45.80 10.04 -34.56
N VAL A 452 44.77 10.79 -34.23
CA VAL A 452 43.91 11.48 -35.21
C VAL A 452 43.59 12.89 -34.72
N SER A 453 43.15 13.74 -35.63
CA SER A 453 42.53 15.04 -35.33
C SER A 453 41.20 15.14 -36.05
N ILE A 454 40.23 15.83 -35.46
CA ILE A 454 38.92 16.04 -36.06
C ILE A 454 38.68 17.53 -36.22
N THR A 455 38.57 17.98 -37.48
CA THR A 455 38.29 19.37 -37.81
C THR A 455 37.06 19.42 -38.69
N GLU A 456 36.04 20.19 -38.28
CA GLU A 456 34.75 20.31 -38.99
C GLU A 456 34.10 18.96 -39.32
N GLY A 457 34.31 17.94 -38.44
CA GLY A 457 33.75 16.60 -38.59
C GLY A 457 34.52 15.70 -39.59
N VAL A 458 35.65 16.15 -40.08
CA VAL A 458 36.59 15.32 -40.87
C VAL A 458 37.73 14.87 -39.97
N MET A 459 37.83 13.55 -39.80
CA MET A 459 38.90 12.89 -39.06
C MET A 459 40.11 12.72 -40.00
N THR A 460 41.28 13.20 -39.57
CA THR A 460 42.55 13.07 -40.27
C THR A 460 43.54 12.30 -39.41
N VAL A 461 44.26 11.35 -40.00
CA VAL A 461 45.29 10.53 -39.33
C VAL A 461 46.58 11.29 -39.17
N ASN A 462 47.13 11.31 -37.96
CA ASN A 462 48.50 11.78 -37.71
C ASN A 462 49.48 10.62 -37.93
N LYS A 463 50.20 10.65 -39.04
CA LYS A 463 51.19 9.63 -39.42
C LYS A 463 52.49 9.71 -38.63
N GLU A 464 52.71 10.83 -37.95
CA GLU A 464 53.95 11.10 -37.16
C GLU A 464 53.65 10.93 -35.64
N ALA A 465 52.48 10.40 -35.27
CA ALA A 465 52.12 10.20 -33.89
C ALA A 465 53.10 9.24 -33.17
N GLU A 466 53.57 9.69 -32.00
CA GLU A 466 54.36 8.83 -31.11
C GLU A 466 53.52 7.66 -30.61
N LYS A 467 54.21 6.51 -30.42
CA LYS A 467 53.55 5.34 -29.85
C LYS A 467 53.15 5.59 -28.40
N LYS A 468 51.89 5.50 -28.13
CA LYS A 468 51.28 5.61 -26.77
C LYS A 468 50.44 4.37 -26.48
N GLU A 469 50.37 3.99 -25.21
CA GLU A 469 49.47 2.92 -24.76
C GLU A 469 48.04 3.49 -24.59
N ILE A 470 47.03 2.71 -24.97
CA ILE A 470 45.62 3.11 -24.90
C ILE A 470 45.23 3.42 -23.46
N GLU A 471 45.79 2.69 -22.51
CA GLU A 471 45.60 2.84 -21.07
C GLU A 471 46.04 4.19 -20.52
N SER A 472 46.87 4.96 -21.25
CA SER A 472 47.25 6.32 -20.85
C SER A 472 46.19 7.38 -21.16
N SER A 473 45.16 7.05 -21.95
CA SER A 473 44.03 7.93 -22.23
C SER A 473 43.10 8.06 -21.01
N LEU A 474 42.79 9.29 -20.64
CA LEU A 474 41.79 9.56 -19.57
C LEU A 474 40.39 9.15 -19.99
N ILE A 475 40.04 9.37 -21.27
CA ILE A 475 38.74 8.92 -21.83
C ILE A 475 38.61 7.40 -21.74
N TYR A 476 39.72 6.65 -21.97
CA TYR A 476 39.68 5.18 -21.84
C TYR A 476 39.54 4.73 -20.41
N GLN A 477 40.22 5.39 -19.48
CA GLN A 477 40.09 5.09 -18.04
C GLN A 477 38.66 5.40 -17.54
N ASP A 478 38.11 6.55 -17.95
CA ASP A 478 36.76 6.93 -17.64
C ASP A 478 35.74 5.93 -18.24
N LEU A 479 35.90 5.53 -19.49
CA LEU A 479 35.03 4.53 -20.12
C LEU A 479 35.05 3.18 -19.37
N LYS A 480 36.22 2.76 -18.88
CA LYS A 480 36.32 1.56 -18.03
C LYS A 480 35.53 1.69 -16.73
N ARG A 481 35.57 2.87 -16.09
CA ARG A 481 34.78 3.17 -14.89
C ARG A 481 33.31 3.13 -15.23
N VAL A 482 32.88 3.85 -16.27
CA VAL A 482 31.47 3.92 -16.70
C VAL A 482 30.90 2.52 -17.03
N VAL A 483 31.67 1.66 -17.72
CA VAL A 483 31.23 0.29 -18.02
C VAL A 483 30.92 -0.49 -16.75
N LYS A 484 31.81 -0.44 -15.75
CA LYS A 484 31.61 -1.13 -14.47
C LYS A 484 30.41 -0.58 -13.70
N GLU A 485 30.27 0.73 -13.65
CA GLU A 485 29.16 1.40 -13.00
C GLU A 485 27.83 1.05 -13.67
N GLN A 486 27.75 1.11 -14.98
CA GLN A 486 26.57 0.71 -15.73
C GLN A 486 26.24 -0.79 -15.56
N GLU A 487 27.25 -1.66 -15.51
CA GLU A 487 27.06 -3.08 -15.25
C GLU A 487 26.42 -3.31 -13.88
N LEU A 488 26.92 -2.63 -12.83
CA LEU A 488 26.33 -2.65 -11.51
C LEU A 488 24.87 -2.14 -11.52
N MET A 489 24.63 -0.98 -12.13
CA MET A 489 23.31 -0.35 -12.17
C MET A 489 22.29 -1.16 -12.98
N ALA A 490 22.74 -1.88 -14.02
CA ALA A 490 21.87 -2.71 -14.85
C ALA A 490 21.61 -4.10 -14.27
N LEU A 491 22.64 -4.76 -13.72
CA LEU A 491 22.62 -6.19 -13.37
C LEU A 491 22.74 -6.45 -11.89
N GLY A 492 23.30 -5.54 -11.09
CA GLY A 492 23.44 -5.67 -9.65
C GLY A 492 22.10 -5.75 -8.93
N THR A 493 22.11 -6.31 -7.74
CA THR A 493 20.96 -6.23 -6.83
C THR A 493 20.70 -4.78 -6.40
N VAL A 494 19.48 -4.43 -6.05
CA VAL A 494 19.17 -3.07 -5.57
C VAL A 494 19.97 -2.72 -4.30
N GLN A 495 20.34 -3.72 -3.50
CA GLN A 495 21.19 -3.50 -2.33
C GLN A 495 22.63 -3.15 -2.73
N GLU A 496 23.24 -3.90 -3.66
CA GLU A 496 24.59 -3.60 -4.15
C GLU A 496 24.64 -2.22 -4.79
N ILE A 497 23.60 -1.83 -5.52
CA ILE A 497 23.46 -0.50 -6.12
C ILE A 497 23.41 0.57 -5.03
N TYR A 498 22.55 0.36 -4.02
CA TYR A 498 22.39 1.30 -2.91
C TYR A 498 23.70 1.44 -2.11
N ASP A 499 24.32 0.32 -1.73
CA ASP A 499 25.58 0.33 -0.99
C ASP A 499 26.66 1.13 -1.73
N TYR A 500 26.81 0.91 -3.05
CA TYR A 500 27.72 1.66 -3.90
C TYR A 500 27.40 3.17 -3.95
N LEU A 501 26.12 3.53 -4.04
CA LEU A 501 25.69 4.94 -4.11
C LEU A 501 25.82 5.64 -2.75
N MET A 502 25.80 4.92 -1.64
CA MET A 502 25.91 5.46 -0.28
C MET A 502 27.33 5.36 0.29
N GLU A 503 28.26 4.66 -0.37
CA GLU A 503 29.68 4.69 0.01
C GLU A 503 30.21 6.14 -0.04
N ALA A 504 30.83 6.57 1.07
CA ALA A 504 31.57 7.83 1.11
C ALA A 504 32.82 7.72 0.21
N ASP A 505 33.13 8.76 -0.52
CA ASP A 505 34.33 8.86 -1.37
C ASP A 505 35.62 8.76 -0.54
#